data_a8cc85ba45085dd5e463f8941ba48a87
#
_entry.id   a8cc85ba45085dd5e463f8941ba48a87
#
_cell.length_a   1.000
_cell.length_b   1.000
_cell.length_c   1.000
_cell.angle_alpha   90.00
_cell.angle_beta   90.00
_cell.angle_gamma   90.00
#
_symmetry.space_group_name_H-M   'P 1'
#
loop_
_entity.id
_entity.type
_entity.pdbx_description
1 polymer ?
#
loop_
_entity_poly.entity_id
_entity_poly.type
_entity_poly.pdbx_seq_one_letter_code
_entity_poly.pdbx_strand_id
1 'polypeptide(L)'
;MFLYNYRSLNKGMIWVEMNIRLPLEVELIIDKLYKNGYEGFAVGGCIRDSILGLEPKDWDITTSSTPDQTKELFNSLGYKVIETGIQHGTVTVIINKMPYEITTYRVEGDYIDNRRPSKVYYTSKLEEDLKRRDFTINTFAYNYKVGLVDCFNGIEDLNCKRIKAVGDGNERFQEDALRMLRAIRFSSQLNFSIDDHTEEAIINNSKLLKNISIERTREEFKKILISDTPSKGIRKLIELNLMEYIIPELIELVDFNQRSKYHDKDIFNHVMTALDNTNNDFNLRLATLLHDIGKPSTFTIDNSGRGHFYGHELVGEKLAIEILKKLKFDNNTINRVSKLVKNHMKIPQIDKPIKIKKYINEIGEENLDTLFQLMIADRKASSPEYRKYDDILKLKRTCDEIINSKEPLTLKDININGKDLISLRIAEGENIGILLKYLLELVLEKPNLNTKEILIQEARIYAKNHL
;
A
#
# COMPACT_ATOMS: atom_id res chain seq x y z
N MET A 1 27.20 -13.49 10.03
CA MET A 1 27.47 -13.44 11.47
C MET A 1 28.54 -12.37 11.69
N PHE A 2 28.13 -11.16 12.04
CA PHE A 2 29.08 -10.07 12.29
C PHE A 2 29.57 -10.22 13.73
N LEU A 3 30.90 -10.35 13.91
CA LEU A 3 31.54 -10.33 15.22
C LEU A 3 31.66 -8.89 15.69
N TYR A 4 30.86 -8.49 16.66
CA TYR A 4 30.91 -7.16 17.25
C TYR A 4 31.73 -7.20 18.55
N ASN A 5 32.58 -6.19 18.74
CA ASN A 5 33.27 -5.98 20.00
C ASN A 5 32.33 -5.21 20.95
N TYR A 6 31.81 -5.88 21.95
CA TYR A 6 30.97 -5.27 22.98
C TYR A 6 31.84 -4.66 24.08
N ARG A 7 31.68 -3.37 24.33
CA ARG A 7 32.22 -2.72 25.53
C ARG A 7 31.05 -2.30 26.43
N SER A 8 30.94 -2.93 27.61
CA SER A 8 29.99 -2.52 28.65
C SER A 8 30.59 -1.37 29.44
N LEU A 9 29.91 -0.21 29.46
CA LEU A 9 30.16 0.86 30.39
C LEU A 9 28.86 1.15 31.16
N ASN A 10 28.92 0.94 32.49
CA ASN A 10 27.92 1.25 33.51
C ASN A 10 26.48 1.50 33.08
N LYS A 11 25.54 0.65 33.57
CA LYS A 11 24.07 0.77 33.48
C LYS A 11 23.38 0.29 32.21
N GLY A 12 23.73 -0.89 31.67
CA GLY A 12 22.88 -1.55 30.65
C GLY A 12 22.99 -0.98 29.22
N MET A 13 23.77 0.03 28.96
CA MET A 13 24.05 0.50 27.61
C MET A 13 25.13 -0.36 26.96
N ILE A 14 24.82 -0.94 25.81
CA ILE A 14 25.78 -1.66 24.98
C ILE A 14 26.28 -0.72 23.89
N TRP A 15 27.57 -0.48 23.88
CA TRP A 15 28.26 0.23 22.80
C TRP A 15 28.82 -0.80 21.81
N VAL A 16 28.47 -0.62 20.55
CA VAL A 16 28.97 -1.49 19.48
C VAL A 16 29.91 -0.65 18.60
N GLU A 17 31.14 -1.13 18.47
CA GLU A 17 32.10 -0.52 17.54
C GLU A 17 31.67 -0.83 16.11
N MET A 18 30.85 0.05 15.53
CA MET A 18 30.32 -0.03 14.18
C MET A 18 30.48 1.32 13.51
N ASN A 19 31.00 1.34 12.29
CA ASN A 19 31.10 2.55 11.49
C ASN A 19 29.95 2.63 10.50
N ILE A 20 28.95 3.46 10.81
CA ILE A 20 27.84 3.77 9.91
C ILE A 20 28.17 5.05 9.16
N ARG A 21 28.14 5.01 7.84
CA ARG A 21 28.34 6.18 7.01
C ARG A 21 27.10 7.06 7.05
N LEU A 22 27.22 8.22 7.68
CA LEU A 22 26.16 9.24 7.69
C LEU A 22 26.26 10.14 6.45
N PRO A 23 25.14 10.71 5.95
CA PRO A 23 25.18 11.82 5.02
C PRO A 23 25.90 13.04 5.62
N LEU A 24 26.58 13.81 4.79
CA LEU A 24 27.34 15.00 5.24
C LEU A 24 26.47 16.01 5.98
N GLU A 25 25.21 16.17 5.58
CA GLU A 25 24.25 17.06 6.22
C GLU A 25 23.87 16.58 7.63
N VAL A 26 23.73 15.26 7.81
CA VAL A 26 23.45 14.66 9.13
C VAL A 26 24.64 14.83 10.06
N GLU A 27 25.86 14.58 9.56
CA GLU A 27 27.10 14.84 10.32
C GLU A 27 27.22 16.31 10.71
N LEU A 28 26.93 17.22 9.78
CA LEU A 28 26.95 18.67 10.03
C LEU A 28 25.93 19.05 11.11
N ILE A 29 24.71 18.55 11.10
CA ILE A 29 23.70 18.82 12.12
C ILE A 29 24.22 18.36 13.49
N ILE A 30 24.70 17.12 13.59
CA ILE A 30 25.21 16.52 14.81
C ILE A 30 26.41 17.35 15.33
N ASP A 31 27.31 17.76 14.44
CA ASP A 31 28.48 18.56 14.82
C ASP A 31 28.08 19.95 15.36
N LYS A 32 27.10 20.62 14.75
CA LYS A 32 26.59 21.92 15.21
C LYS A 32 25.92 21.83 16.57
N LEU A 33 25.09 20.78 16.79
CA LEU A 33 24.50 20.51 18.11
C LEU A 33 25.60 20.32 19.16
N TYR A 34 26.56 19.45 18.86
CA TYR A 34 27.64 19.12 19.80
C TYR A 34 28.49 20.34 20.16
N LYS A 35 28.87 21.19 19.18
CA LYS A 35 29.66 22.42 19.42
C LYS A 35 28.94 23.45 20.30
N ASN A 36 27.61 23.33 20.42
CA ASN A 36 26.77 24.17 21.26
C ASN A 36 26.36 23.49 22.58
N GLY A 37 26.99 22.36 22.93
CA GLY A 37 26.79 21.69 24.21
C GLY A 37 25.59 20.75 24.25
N TYR A 38 25.02 20.38 23.08
CA TYR A 38 23.90 19.47 22.98
C TYR A 38 24.34 18.12 22.41
N GLU A 39 23.68 17.06 22.85
CA GLU A 39 23.79 15.76 22.18
C GLU A 39 22.98 15.75 20.90
N GLY A 40 23.42 14.97 19.89
CA GLY A 40 22.70 14.71 18.67
C GLY A 40 23.03 13.31 18.13
N PHE A 41 22.00 12.55 17.77
CA PHE A 41 22.14 11.22 17.21
C PHE A 41 21.20 11.03 16.00
N ALA A 42 21.67 10.40 14.96
CA ALA A 42 20.79 9.78 13.98
C ALA A 42 20.11 8.57 14.63
N VAL A 43 18.80 8.33 14.38
CA VAL A 43 18.01 7.44 15.21
C VAL A 43 16.93 6.68 14.45
N GLY A 44 16.67 5.44 14.89
CA GLY A 44 15.52 4.68 14.40
C GLY A 44 15.76 3.90 13.11
N GLY A 45 14.83 4.04 12.16
CA GLY A 45 14.82 3.27 10.93
C GLY A 45 16.07 3.41 10.07
N CYS A 46 16.63 4.61 9.97
CA CYS A 46 17.83 4.86 9.18
C CYS A 46 19.04 4.07 9.70
N ILE A 47 19.18 3.95 11.03
CA ILE A 47 20.28 3.19 11.62
C ILE A 47 20.07 1.68 11.43
N ARG A 48 18.85 1.18 11.65
CA ARG A 48 18.49 -0.21 11.36
C ARG A 48 18.80 -0.57 9.91
N ASP A 49 18.35 0.25 8.97
CA ASP A 49 18.52 0.00 7.54
C ASP A 49 20.00 0.03 7.15
N SER A 50 20.78 0.97 7.69
CA SER A 50 22.24 1.02 7.50
C SER A 50 22.94 -0.24 8.04
N ILE A 51 22.53 -0.76 9.20
CA ILE A 51 23.07 -2.00 9.79
C ILE A 51 22.74 -3.20 8.87
N LEU A 52 21.56 -3.20 8.25
CA LEU A 52 21.13 -4.25 7.30
C LEU A 52 21.78 -4.11 5.92
N GLY A 53 22.57 -3.04 5.68
CA GLY A 53 23.16 -2.76 4.36
C GLY A 53 22.16 -2.22 3.35
N LEU A 54 21.02 -1.72 3.81
CA LEU A 54 20.00 -1.04 3.00
C LEU A 54 20.28 0.46 2.97
N GLU A 55 19.88 1.13 1.91
CA GLU A 55 19.96 2.60 1.81
C GLU A 55 18.77 3.25 2.52
N PRO A 56 19.01 4.04 3.60
CA PRO A 56 17.93 4.75 4.29
C PRO A 56 17.28 5.81 3.39
N LYS A 57 15.95 5.89 3.44
CA LYS A 57 15.20 6.91 2.69
C LYS A 57 15.21 8.27 3.39
N ASP A 58 15.03 8.25 4.69
CA ASP A 58 14.92 9.44 5.56
C ASP A 58 15.87 9.28 6.73
N TRP A 59 16.41 10.41 7.22
CA TRP A 59 17.32 10.46 8.36
C TRP A 59 16.71 11.30 9.48
N ASP A 60 16.22 10.61 10.51
CA ASP A 60 15.71 11.23 11.72
C ASP A 60 16.86 11.52 12.68
N ILE A 61 16.83 12.70 13.30
CA ILE A 61 17.82 13.11 14.30
C ILE A 61 17.10 13.37 15.62
N THR A 62 17.70 12.90 16.72
CA THR A 62 17.20 13.20 18.06
C THR A 62 18.28 13.94 18.84
N THR A 63 17.88 14.85 19.75
CA THR A 63 18.82 15.78 20.45
C THR A 63 18.37 16.07 21.86
N SER A 64 19.35 16.45 22.74
CA SER A 64 19.08 16.96 24.08
C SER A 64 18.65 18.42 24.10
N SER A 65 18.81 19.19 22.99
CA SER A 65 18.33 20.56 22.90
C SER A 65 16.83 20.65 22.83
N THR A 66 16.21 21.65 23.42
CA THR A 66 14.77 21.93 23.28
C THR A 66 14.48 22.42 21.86
N PRO A 67 13.19 22.38 21.42
CA PRO A 67 12.83 22.87 20.09
C PRO A 67 13.23 24.32 19.85
N ASP A 68 13.06 25.19 20.86
CA ASP A 68 13.47 26.61 20.77
C ASP A 68 14.98 26.76 20.64
N GLN A 69 15.76 26.04 21.44
CA GLN A 69 17.22 26.02 21.34
C GLN A 69 17.70 25.52 19.97
N THR A 70 17.07 24.46 19.44
CA THR A 70 17.38 23.95 18.10
C THR A 70 17.08 25.01 17.04
N LYS A 71 15.90 25.65 17.12
CA LYS A 71 15.48 26.71 16.21
C LYS A 71 16.44 27.91 16.24
N GLU A 72 16.78 28.43 17.44
CA GLU A 72 17.69 29.54 17.60
C GLU A 72 19.07 29.20 17.03
N LEU A 73 19.60 28.02 17.33
CA LEU A 73 20.89 27.58 16.84
C LEU A 73 20.94 27.58 15.31
N PHE A 74 20.02 26.89 14.65
CA PHE A 74 20.07 26.76 13.18
C PHE A 74 19.72 28.05 12.46
N ASN A 75 18.84 28.89 13.01
CA ASN A 75 18.56 30.23 12.46
C ASN A 75 19.80 31.14 12.57
N SER A 76 20.54 31.11 13.69
CA SER A 76 21.77 31.90 13.86
C SER A 76 22.89 31.49 12.89
N LEU A 77 22.84 30.23 12.41
CA LEU A 77 23.76 29.69 11.40
C LEU A 77 23.27 29.94 9.96
N GLY A 78 22.14 30.64 9.78
CA GLY A 78 21.61 31.02 8.48
C GLY A 78 20.80 29.91 7.78
N TYR A 79 20.44 28.82 8.46
CA TYR A 79 19.59 27.79 7.91
C TYR A 79 18.10 28.13 8.05
N LYS A 80 17.30 27.77 7.08
CA LYS A 80 15.83 27.88 7.17
C LYS A 80 15.28 26.80 8.09
N VAL A 81 14.52 27.23 9.10
CA VAL A 81 13.88 26.34 10.08
C VAL A 81 12.37 26.41 9.95
N ILE A 82 11.69 25.26 10.00
CA ILE A 82 10.24 25.11 9.89
C ILE A 82 9.72 24.44 11.17
N GLU A 83 8.67 25.01 11.77
CA GLU A 83 8.13 24.64 13.08
C GLU A 83 6.96 23.63 13.01
N THR A 84 6.84 22.89 11.93
CA THR A 84 5.67 22.02 11.66
C THR A 84 5.38 20.95 12.72
N GLY A 85 6.32 20.64 13.60
CA GLY A 85 6.18 19.62 14.64
C GLY A 85 6.48 20.10 16.05
N ILE A 86 6.56 21.41 16.29
CA ILE A 86 7.09 21.99 17.56
C ILE A 86 6.30 21.52 18.79
N GLN A 87 4.97 21.38 18.67
CA GLN A 87 4.13 20.85 19.74
C GLN A 87 4.45 19.38 20.12
N HIS A 88 5.17 18.67 19.24
CA HIS A 88 5.64 17.30 19.47
C HIS A 88 7.16 17.24 19.69
N GLY A 89 7.81 18.38 19.85
CA GLY A 89 9.25 18.46 20.08
C GLY A 89 10.09 18.34 18.81
N THR A 90 9.50 18.44 17.61
CA THR A 90 10.21 18.29 16.33
C THR A 90 10.34 19.63 15.62
N VAL A 91 11.54 19.91 15.10
CA VAL A 91 11.86 21.05 14.26
C VAL A 91 12.47 20.54 12.95
N THR A 92 12.06 21.10 11.82
CA THR A 92 12.63 20.74 10.51
C THR A 92 13.63 21.78 10.05
N VAL A 93 14.87 21.36 9.82
CA VAL A 93 15.95 22.21 9.28
C VAL A 93 16.15 21.90 7.82
N ILE A 94 16.22 22.92 6.97
CA ILE A 94 16.43 22.77 5.52
C ILE A 94 17.90 22.97 5.21
N ILE A 95 18.58 21.92 4.74
CA ILE A 95 19.96 21.96 4.29
C ILE A 95 20.01 21.48 2.83
N ASN A 96 20.67 22.24 1.95
CA ASN A 96 20.74 21.90 0.52
C ASN A 96 19.39 21.58 -0.14
N LYS A 97 18.32 22.30 0.27
CA LYS A 97 16.91 22.09 -0.15
C LYS A 97 16.27 20.78 0.36
N MET A 98 16.96 20.01 1.18
CA MET A 98 16.44 18.79 1.79
C MET A 98 16.00 19.06 3.23
N PRO A 99 14.83 18.56 3.66
CA PRO A 99 14.37 18.67 5.04
C PRO A 99 15.01 17.60 5.93
N TYR A 100 15.43 18.00 7.13
CA TYR A 100 15.91 17.10 8.18
C TYR A 100 15.10 17.34 9.45
N GLU A 101 14.47 16.32 9.97
CA GLU A 101 13.70 16.39 11.21
C GLU A 101 14.62 16.19 12.43
N ILE A 102 14.59 17.17 13.34
CA ILE A 102 15.35 17.14 14.59
C ILE A 102 14.34 17.13 15.73
N THR A 103 14.29 16.04 16.49
CA THR A 103 13.34 15.86 17.59
C THR A 103 14.06 15.93 18.92
N THR A 104 13.57 16.75 19.84
CA THR A 104 14.05 16.80 21.22
C THR A 104 13.77 15.50 21.95
N TYR A 105 14.70 15.01 22.78
CA TYR A 105 14.46 13.86 23.67
C TYR A 105 13.22 14.12 24.50
N ARG A 106 12.32 13.18 24.56
CA ARG A 106 11.05 13.35 25.23
C ARG A 106 10.55 12.10 25.92
N VAL A 107 9.81 12.31 26.99
CA VAL A 107 8.97 11.32 27.65
C VAL A 107 7.53 11.69 27.37
N GLU A 108 6.72 10.72 27.08
CA GLU A 108 5.31 10.90 26.77
C GLU A 108 4.49 10.59 28.02
N GLY A 109 3.55 11.48 28.38
CA GLY A 109 2.59 11.25 29.45
C GLY A 109 1.50 10.28 29.03
N ASP A 110 0.46 10.11 29.87
CA ASP A 110 -0.66 9.20 29.60
C ASP A 110 -1.30 9.49 28.24
N TYR A 111 -1.67 8.43 27.53
CA TYR A 111 -2.33 8.51 26.23
C TYR A 111 -3.85 8.52 26.40
N ILE A 112 -4.55 9.44 25.74
CA ILE A 112 -6.00 9.62 25.90
C ILE A 112 -6.77 8.73 24.91
N ASP A 113 -6.32 8.62 23.65
CA ASP A 113 -7.08 7.99 22.56
C ASP A 113 -6.32 6.84 21.88
N ASN A 114 -5.44 6.12 22.58
CA ASN A 114 -4.54 5.13 22.01
C ASN A 114 -3.72 5.69 20.84
N ARG A 115 -3.42 7.01 20.86
CA ARG A 115 -2.73 7.71 19.75
C ARG A 115 -1.85 8.87 20.19
N ARG A 116 -2.35 9.74 21.07
CA ARG A 116 -1.66 11.00 21.42
C ARG A 116 -1.39 11.05 22.91
N PRO A 117 -0.14 11.32 23.30
CA PRO A 117 0.15 11.61 24.70
C PRO A 117 -0.59 12.89 25.12
N SER A 118 -1.15 12.89 26.30
CA SER A 118 -1.81 14.06 26.91
C SER A 118 -0.84 15.24 27.08
N LYS A 119 0.42 14.92 27.36
CA LYS A 119 1.52 15.88 27.54
C LYS A 119 2.83 15.27 27.06
N VAL A 120 3.71 16.11 26.56
CA VAL A 120 5.09 15.78 26.20
C VAL A 120 6.01 16.50 27.17
N TYR A 121 6.92 15.77 27.78
CA TYR A 121 7.94 16.33 28.67
C TYR A 121 9.31 16.13 28.02
N TYR A 122 10.11 17.18 27.98
CA TYR A 122 11.48 17.06 27.48
C TYR A 122 12.40 16.48 28.54
N THR A 123 13.34 15.65 28.11
CA THR A 123 14.36 15.04 28.97
C THR A 123 15.74 15.27 28.37
N SER A 124 16.77 15.16 29.21
CA SER A 124 18.16 15.17 28.74
C SER A 124 18.75 13.78 28.53
N LYS A 125 17.93 12.72 28.75
CA LYS A 125 18.39 11.32 28.71
C LYS A 125 17.93 10.65 27.40
N LEU A 126 18.88 10.26 26.56
CA LEU A 126 18.64 9.54 25.32
C LEU A 126 17.84 8.24 25.56
N GLU A 127 18.18 7.47 26.62
CA GLU A 127 17.50 6.20 26.92
C GLU A 127 15.98 6.36 27.10
N GLU A 128 15.53 7.44 27.73
CA GLU A 128 14.10 7.73 27.93
C GLU A 128 13.40 8.00 26.59
N ASP A 129 14.05 8.70 25.65
CA ASP A 129 13.51 8.91 24.29
C ASP A 129 13.45 7.60 23.50
N LEU A 130 14.45 6.75 23.63
CA LEU A 130 14.48 5.46 22.95
C LEU A 130 13.43 4.48 23.51
N LYS A 131 13.16 4.52 24.85
CA LYS A 131 12.22 3.66 25.55
C LYS A 131 10.77 3.80 25.03
N ARG A 132 10.34 4.98 24.61
CA ARG A 132 8.97 5.23 24.12
C ARG A 132 8.73 4.74 22.68
N ARG A 133 9.77 4.28 21.99
CA ARG A 133 9.66 3.78 20.61
C ARG A 133 8.93 2.45 20.52
N ASP A 134 8.57 2.07 19.31
CA ASP A 134 7.73 0.90 19.04
C ASP A 134 8.46 -0.45 19.25
N PHE A 135 9.57 -0.65 18.52
CA PHE A 135 10.28 -1.94 18.49
C PHE A 135 11.77 -1.76 18.75
N THR A 136 12.38 -2.79 19.37
CA THR A 136 13.80 -2.79 19.72
C THR A 136 14.72 -2.48 18.54
N ILE A 137 14.41 -3.01 17.36
CA ILE A 137 15.16 -2.75 16.12
C ILE A 137 15.05 -1.31 15.60
N ASN A 138 14.19 -0.47 16.19
CA ASN A 138 14.03 0.94 15.87
C ASN A 138 14.51 1.86 17.00
N THR A 139 15.17 1.31 18.04
CA THR A 139 15.73 2.10 19.17
C THR A 139 17.20 2.41 19.02
N PHE A 140 17.81 2.11 17.88
CA PHE A 140 19.20 2.46 17.64
C PHE A 140 19.39 3.96 17.55
N ALA A 141 20.47 4.43 18.17
CA ALA A 141 20.97 5.78 17.99
C ALA A 141 22.45 5.73 17.61
N TYR A 142 22.86 6.55 16.65
CA TYR A 142 24.23 6.57 16.17
C TYR A 142 24.77 8.00 16.08
N ASN A 143 25.98 8.15 16.56
CA ASN A 143 26.75 9.37 16.42
C ASN A 143 28.22 8.98 16.16
N TYR A 144 28.85 9.57 15.15
CA TYR A 144 30.23 9.23 14.78
C TYR A 144 31.28 9.46 15.87
N LYS A 145 30.97 10.29 16.92
CA LYS A 145 31.83 10.51 18.09
C LYS A 145 31.67 9.45 19.15
N VAL A 146 30.47 8.89 19.25
CA VAL A 146 30.07 8.01 20.35
C VAL A 146 29.97 6.55 19.84
N GLY A 147 29.65 6.34 18.58
CA GLY A 147 29.34 5.04 18.00
C GLY A 147 27.86 4.70 18.07
N LEU A 148 27.55 3.41 17.95
CA LEU A 148 26.18 2.87 18.03
C LEU A 148 25.76 2.67 19.49
N VAL A 149 24.59 3.19 19.82
CA VAL A 149 23.93 3.02 21.12
C VAL A 149 22.76 2.08 20.96
N ASP A 150 22.75 0.97 21.71
CA ASP A 150 21.67 0.00 21.80
C ASP A 150 21.32 -0.23 23.27
N CYS A 151 20.20 0.34 23.72
CA CYS A 151 19.73 0.23 25.11
C CYS A 151 18.77 -0.93 25.33
N PHE A 152 18.27 -1.58 24.28
CA PHE A 152 17.15 -2.54 24.36
C PHE A 152 17.44 -3.85 23.64
N ASN A 153 18.71 -4.20 23.44
CA ASN A 153 19.17 -5.41 22.74
C ASN A 153 18.64 -5.54 21.30
N GLY A 154 18.45 -4.40 20.62
CA GLY A 154 17.95 -4.36 19.25
C GLY A 154 18.87 -5.08 18.25
N ILE A 155 20.19 -5.10 18.46
CA ILE A 155 21.16 -5.84 17.64
C ILE A 155 20.91 -7.34 17.72
N GLU A 156 20.61 -7.87 18.89
CA GLU A 156 20.26 -9.30 19.03
C GLU A 156 18.99 -9.62 18.27
N ASP A 157 17.92 -8.81 18.42
CA ASP A 157 16.66 -9.00 17.71
C ASP A 157 16.83 -8.84 16.19
N LEU A 158 17.69 -7.92 15.75
CA LEU A 158 18.02 -7.73 14.34
C LEU A 158 18.72 -8.96 13.74
N ASN A 159 19.71 -9.51 14.47
CA ASN A 159 20.44 -10.72 14.06
C ASN A 159 19.53 -11.96 14.05
N CYS A 160 18.59 -12.05 15.01
CA CYS A 160 17.59 -13.10 15.08
C CYS A 160 16.43 -12.89 14.09
N LYS A 161 16.44 -11.79 13.31
CA LYS A 161 15.34 -11.40 12.41
C LYS A 161 13.99 -11.37 13.13
N ARG A 162 13.93 -10.67 14.24
CA ARG A 162 12.78 -10.62 15.14
C ARG A 162 12.27 -9.19 15.35
N ILE A 163 10.94 -9.01 15.29
CA ILE A 163 10.24 -7.77 15.65
C ILE A 163 9.74 -7.92 17.08
N LYS A 164 10.34 -7.18 18.00
CA LYS A 164 10.00 -7.22 19.44
C LYS A 164 9.63 -5.83 19.92
N ALA A 165 8.52 -5.72 20.66
CA ALA A 165 8.12 -4.46 21.29
C ALA A 165 9.14 -4.02 22.36
N VAL A 166 9.31 -2.71 22.52
CA VAL A 166 10.16 -2.17 23.58
C VAL A 166 9.44 -2.27 24.92
N GLY A 167 10.02 -2.99 25.88
CA GLY A 167 9.39 -3.21 27.19
C GLY A 167 8.16 -4.11 27.10
N ASP A 168 7.04 -3.70 27.72
CA ASP A 168 5.78 -4.44 27.66
C ASP A 168 4.99 -4.07 26.39
N GLY A 169 4.73 -5.07 25.53
CA GLY A 169 3.95 -4.88 24.31
C GLY A 169 2.53 -4.39 24.57
N ASN A 170 1.88 -4.80 25.66
CA ASN A 170 0.54 -4.34 26.00
C ASN A 170 0.54 -2.83 26.26
N GLU A 171 1.48 -2.33 27.05
CA GLU A 171 1.63 -0.88 27.27
C GLU A 171 1.84 -0.13 25.94
N ARG A 172 2.78 -0.61 25.10
CA ARG A 172 3.11 0.01 23.82
C ARG A 172 1.90 0.09 22.88
N PHE A 173 1.04 -0.92 22.83
CA PHE A 173 -0.14 -0.95 21.98
C PHE A 173 -1.32 -0.17 22.56
N GLN A 174 -1.41 -0.04 23.87
CA GLN A 174 -2.37 0.86 24.52
C GLN A 174 -2.01 2.33 24.31
N GLU A 175 -0.73 2.68 24.21
CA GLU A 175 -0.28 4.03 23.87
C GLU A 175 -0.64 4.39 22.41
N ASP A 176 -0.21 3.62 21.43
CA ASP A 176 -0.57 3.81 20.02
C ASP A 176 -0.89 2.46 19.37
N ALA A 177 -2.16 2.17 19.22
CA ALA A 177 -2.65 0.93 18.64
C ALA A 177 -2.18 0.72 17.18
N LEU A 178 -1.78 1.78 16.46
CA LEU A 178 -1.19 1.65 15.13
C LEU A 178 0.11 0.85 15.13
N ARG A 179 0.81 0.80 16.27
CA ARG A 179 2.05 0.02 16.41
C ARG A 179 1.82 -1.47 16.12
N MET A 180 0.61 -2.00 16.34
CA MET A 180 0.24 -3.37 15.96
C MET A 180 0.34 -3.58 14.45
N LEU A 181 -0.19 -2.68 13.64
CA LEU A 181 -0.05 -2.74 12.17
C LEU A 181 1.40 -2.52 11.73
N ARG A 182 2.15 -1.66 12.43
CA ARG A 182 3.56 -1.44 12.18
C ARG A 182 4.40 -2.70 12.41
N ALA A 183 4.08 -3.51 13.44
CA ALA A 183 4.73 -4.81 13.68
C ALA A 183 4.60 -5.72 12.46
N ILE A 184 3.38 -5.86 11.94
CA ILE A 184 3.10 -6.69 10.76
C ILE A 184 3.78 -6.10 9.51
N ARG A 185 3.74 -4.78 9.35
CA ARG A 185 4.46 -4.13 8.25
C ARG A 185 5.95 -4.43 8.28
N PHE A 186 6.62 -4.24 9.42
CA PHE A 186 8.05 -4.55 9.53
C PHE A 186 8.34 -6.04 9.32
N SER A 187 7.49 -6.92 9.86
CA SER A 187 7.58 -8.35 9.59
C SER A 187 7.56 -8.67 8.09
N SER A 188 6.64 -8.03 7.35
CA SER A 188 6.49 -8.25 5.90
C SER A 188 7.60 -7.60 5.08
N GLN A 189 8.03 -6.38 5.45
CA GLN A 189 9.05 -5.64 4.71
C GLN A 189 10.47 -6.20 4.92
N LEU A 190 10.79 -6.61 6.14
CA LEU A 190 12.11 -7.13 6.50
C LEU A 190 12.19 -8.66 6.42
N ASN A 191 11.05 -9.31 6.19
CA ASN A 191 10.89 -10.77 6.29
C ASN A 191 11.35 -11.34 7.65
N PHE A 192 10.99 -10.63 8.73
CA PHE A 192 11.27 -11.02 10.12
C PHE A 192 10.06 -11.71 10.75
N SER A 193 10.31 -12.55 11.78
CA SER A 193 9.24 -13.05 12.66
C SER A 193 8.85 -11.96 13.67
N ILE A 194 7.64 -12.04 14.21
CA ILE A 194 7.24 -11.25 15.37
C ILE A 194 7.53 -12.10 16.61
N ASP A 195 8.02 -11.49 17.68
CA ASP A 195 8.27 -12.14 18.96
C ASP A 195 6.95 -12.62 19.59
N ASP A 196 6.96 -13.82 20.22
CA ASP A 196 5.74 -14.45 20.73
C ASP A 196 4.98 -13.58 21.73
N HIS A 197 5.67 -12.94 22.69
CA HIS A 197 5.04 -12.02 23.63
C HIS A 197 4.48 -10.76 22.93
N THR A 198 5.12 -10.33 21.85
CA THR A 198 4.62 -9.21 21.03
C THR A 198 3.37 -9.63 20.26
N GLU A 199 3.31 -10.86 19.70
CA GLU A 199 2.11 -11.42 19.07
C GLU A 199 0.95 -11.54 20.07
N GLU A 200 1.21 -12.08 21.26
CA GLU A 200 0.21 -12.17 22.32
C GLU A 200 -0.34 -10.80 22.72
N ALA A 201 0.54 -9.81 22.87
CA ALA A 201 0.12 -8.45 23.17
C ALA A 201 -0.72 -7.83 22.04
N ILE A 202 -0.42 -8.13 20.75
CA ILE A 202 -1.25 -7.69 19.61
C ILE A 202 -2.65 -8.30 19.71
N ILE A 203 -2.74 -9.62 19.92
CA ILE A 203 -4.04 -10.30 20.05
C ILE A 203 -4.87 -9.68 21.17
N ASN A 204 -4.28 -9.48 22.34
CA ASN A 204 -4.95 -8.92 23.52
C ASN A 204 -5.49 -7.48 23.29
N ASN A 205 -4.81 -6.72 22.44
CA ASN A 205 -5.12 -5.31 22.18
C ASN A 205 -5.73 -5.05 20.79
N SER A 206 -5.96 -6.07 19.96
CA SER A 206 -6.41 -5.96 18.56
C SER A 206 -7.63 -5.05 18.39
N LYS A 207 -8.60 -5.12 19.33
CA LYS A 207 -9.82 -4.30 19.36
C LYS A 207 -9.56 -2.79 19.45
N LEU A 208 -8.38 -2.37 19.94
CA LEU A 208 -8.02 -0.96 20.00
C LEU A 208 -7.80 -0.34 18.63
N LEU A 209 -7.59 -1.17 17.58
CA LEU A 209 -7.41 -0.70 16.21
C LEU A 209 -8.60 0.11 15.71
N LYS A 210 -9.81 -0.17 16.21
CA LYS A 210 -11.03 0.61 15.88
C LYS A 210 -10.95 2.09 16.31
N ASN A 211 -10.07 2.43 17.27
CA ASN A 211 -9.86 3.80 17.74
C ASN A 211 -8.90 4.60 16.83
N ILE A 212 -8.21 3.91 15.92
CA ILE A 212 -7.29 4.54 14.99
C ILE A 212 -8.04 5.06 13.77
N SER A 213 -7.67 6.25 13.30
CA SER A 213 -8.28 6.82 12.10
C SER A 213 -8.04 5.91 10.89
N ILE A 214 -9.06 5.76 10.06
CA ILE A 214 -9.04 4.85 8.92
C ILE A 214 -7.92 5.20 7.93
N GLU A 215 -7.56 6.48 7.81
CA GLU A 215 -6.47 6.93 6.95
C GLU A 215 -5.11 6.38 7.42
N ARG A 216 -4.85 6.39 8.74
CA ARG A 216 -3.61 5.82 9.29
C ARG A 216 -3.57 4.30 9.10
N THR A 217 -4.68 3.63 9.37
CA THR A 217 -4.84 2.18 9.14
C THR A 217 -4.61 1.85 7.67
N ARG A 218 -5.22 2.59 6.74
CA ARG A 218 -5.04 2.44 5.30
C ARG A 218 -3.57 2.59 4.88
N GLU A 219 -2.87 3.59 5.38
CA GLU A 219 -1.46 3.81 5.00
C GLU A 219 -0.54 2.69 5.48
N GLU A 220 -0.75 2.12 6.67
CA GLU A 220 0.01 0.94 7.11
C GLU A 220 -0.38 -0.31 6.31
N PHE A 221 -1.67 -0.53 6.07
CA PHE A 221 -2.17 -1.63 5.22
C PHE A 221 -1.61 -1.56 3.80
N LYS A 222 -1.57 -0.37 3.21
CA LYS A 222 -0.95 -0.14 1.90
C LYS A 222 0.53 -0.56 1.90
N LYS A 223 1.29 -0.16 2.93
CA LYS A 223 2.71 -0.53 3.06
C LYS A 223 2.92 -2.04 3.27
N ILE A 224 1.98 -2.72 3.94
CA ILE A 224 1.97 -4.18 4.06
C ILE A 224 1.76 -4.80 2.68
N LEU A 225 0.77 -4.34 1.95
CA LEU A 225 0.40 -4.91 0.65
C LEU A 225 1.50 -4.74 -0.41
N ILE A 226 2.27 -3.64 -0.39
CA ILE A 226 3.38 -3.40 -1.31
C ILE A 226 4.74 -3.92 -0.80
N SER A 227 4.78 -4.68 0.30
CA SER A 227 6.00 -5.31 0.82
C SER A 227 6.48 -6.46 -0.09
N ASP A 228 7.68 -6.96 0.16
CA ASP A 228 8.24 -8.08 -0.62
C ASP A 228 7.50 -9.40 -0.36
N THR A 229 6.85 -9.55 0.80
CA THR A 229 6.07 -10.74 1.17
C THR A 229 4.64 -10.36 1.58
N PRO A 230 3.80 -9.88 0.63
CA PRO A 230 2.48 -9.35 0.97
C PRO A 230 1.55 -10.40 1.59
N SER A 231 1.57 -11.65 1.10
CA SER A 231 0.73 -12.72 1.63
C SER A 231 1.05 -13.03 3.10
N LYS A 232 2.33 -12.96 3.50
CA LYS A 232 2.76 -13.12 4.90
C LYS A 232 2.10 -12.06 5.80
N GLY A 233 2.10 -10.80 5.35
CA GLY A 233 1.46 -9.71 6.08
C GLY A 233 -0.05 -9.89 6.20
N ILE A 234 -0.74 -10.25 5.12
CA ILE A 234 -2.20 -10.49 5.12
C ILE A 234 -2.56 -11.67 6.04
N ARG A 235 -1.81 -12.77 6.00
CA ARG A 235 -1.98 -13.90 6.92
C ARG A 235 -1.83 -13.49 8.37
N LYS A 236 -0.78 -12.74 8.70
CA LYS A 236 -0.55 -12.23 10.06
C LYS A 236 -1.65 -11.29 10.55
N LEU A 237 -2.23 -10.45 9.67
CA LEU A 237 -3.39 -9.63 10.03
C LEU A 237 -4.60 -10.47 10.46
N ILE A 238 -4.82 -11.63 9.83
CA ILE A 238 -5.90 -12.56 10.21
C ILE A 238 -5.54 -13.31 11.49
N GLU A 239 -4.35 -13.92 11.54
CA GLU A 239 -3.88 -14.70 12.69
C GLU A 239 -3.90 -13.91 14.01
N LEU A 240 -3.61 -12.59 13.93
CA LEU A 240 -3.56 -11.69 15.08
C LEU A 240 -4.85 -10.87 15.28
N ASN A 241 -5.96 -11.27 14.66
CA ASN A 241 -7.30 -10.68 14.80
C ASN A 241 -7.40 -9.19 14.42
N LEU A 242 -6.52 -8.71 13.54
CA LEU A 242 -6.51 -7.31 13.11
C LEU A 242 -7.33 -7.09 11.81
N MET A 243 -7.46 -8.13 10.96
CA MET A 243 -8.19 -8.03 9.69
C MET A 243 -9.67 -7.70 9.89
N GLU A 244 -10.27 -8.10 11.01
CA GLU A 244 -11.66 -7.76 11.39
C GLU A 244 -11.94 -6.24 11.36
N TYR A 245 -10.92 -5.43 11.69
CA TYR A 245 -11.03 -3.96 11.75
C TYR A 245 -10.60 -3.27 10.45
N ILE A 246 -10.14 -4.01 9.44
CA ILE A 246 -9.67 -3.48 8.15
C ILE A 246 -10.59 -3.91 7.01
N ILE A 247 -10.62 -5.21 6.72
CA ILE A 247 -11.45 -5.84 5.67
C ILE A 247 -11.99 -7.16 6.23
N PRO A 248 -13.05 -7.13 7.06
CA PRO A 248 -13.62 -8.35 7.66
C PRO A 248 -14.09 -9.36 6.63
N GLU A 249 -14.49 -8.91 5.44
CA GLU A 249 -14.93 -9.76 4.33
C GLU A 249 -13.85 -10.76 3.87
N LEU A 250 -12.55 -10.46 4.08
CA LEU A 250 -11.46 -11.41 3.77
C LEU A 250 -11.43 -12.62 4.72
N ILE A 251 -11.98 -12.50 5.92
CA ILE A 251 -12.02 -13.60 6.90
C ILE A 251 -12.96 -14.70 6.41
N GLU A 252 -14.02 -14.33 5.69
CA GLU A 252 -14.97 -15.28 5.12
C GLU A 252 -14.36 -16.21 4.04
N LEU A 253 -13.19 -15.85 3.51
CA LEU A 253 -12.47 -16.65 2.52
C LEU A 253 -11.64 -17.76 3.16
N VAL A 254 -11.32 -17.65 4.46
CA VAL A 254 -10.47 -18.61 5.18
C VAL A 254 -11.18 -19.93 5.32
N ASP A 255 -10.49 -21.01 5.03
CA ASP A 255 -11.02 -22.39 5.07
C ASP A 255 -12.28 -22.62 4.21
N PHE A 256 -12.61 -21.68 3.31
CA PHE A 256 -13.76 -21.83 2.42
C PHE A 256 -13.46 -22.82 1.29
N ASN A 257 -13.99 -24.03 1.43
CA ASN A 257 -13.79 -25.09 0.44
C ASN A 257 -14.59 -24.83 -0.86
N GLN A 258 -13.88 -24.63 -1.96
CA GLN A 258 -14.46 -24.30 -3.25
C GLN A 258 -15.19 -25.46 -3.93
N ARG A 259 -14.98 -26.71 -3.49
CA ARG A 259 -15.52 -27.94 -4.11
C ARG A 259 -15.34 -27.97 -5.64
N SER A 260 -14.21 -27.46 -6.11
CA SER A 260 -13.92 -27.26 -7.52
C SER A 260 -12.65 -28.00 -7.93
N LYS A 261 -12.66 -28.64 -9.10
CA LYS A 261 -11.45 -29.26 -9.68
C LYS A 261 -10.38 -28.24 -10.12
N TYR A 262 -10.78 -27.00 -10.31
CA TYR A 262 -9.89 -25.92 -10.74
C TYR A 262 -9.02 -25.39 -9.63
N HIS A 263 -9.37 -25.64 -8.37
CA HIS A 263 -8.69 -25.14 -7.18
C HIS A 263 -8.42 -26.28 -6.20
N ASP A 264 -7.16 -26.48 -5.85
CA ASP A 264 -6.65 -27.42 -4.86
C ASP A 264 -6.52 -26.79 -3.45
N LYS A 265 -6.90 -25.52 -3.33
CA LYS A 265 -6.82 -24.69 -2.12
C LYS A 265 -8.20 -24.13 -1.78
N ASP A 266 -8.38 -23.72 -0.52
CA ASP A 266 -9.47 -22.82 -0.16
C ASP A 266 -9.33 -21.47 -0.88
N ILE A 267 -10.37 -20.61 -0.79
CA ILE A 267 -10.35 -19.33 -1.50
C ILE A 267 -9.23 -18.43 -0.98
N PHE A 268 -9.04 -18.37 0.34
CA PHE A 268 -8.00 -17.51 0.94
C PHE A 268 -6.58 -17.92 0.50
N ASN A 269 -6.26 -19.19 0.58
CA ASN A 269 -4.94 -19.70 0.17
C ASN A 269 -4.70 -19.55 -1.34
N HIS A 270 -5.75 -19.63 -2.15
CA HIS A 270 -5.70 -19.29 -3.58
C HIS A 270 -5.34 -17.82 -3.78
N VAL A 271 -6.07 -16.89 -3.13
CA VAL A 271 -5.82 -15.43 -3.20
C VAL A 271 -4.40 -15.10 -2.72
N MET A 272 -3.93 -15.70 -1.63
CA MET A 272 -2.55 -15.48 -1.13
C MET A 272 -1.51 -15.95 -2.15
N THR A 273 -1.74 -17.09 -2.80
CA THR A 273 -0.84 -17.58 -3.86
C THR A 273 -0.86 -16.67 -5.07
N ALA A 274 -2.03 -16.16 -5.48
CA ALA A 274 -2.14 -15.19 -6.56
C ALA A 274 -1.39 -13.89 -6.23
N LEU A 275 -1.55 -13.40 -5.00
CA LEU A 275 -0.91 -12.18 -4.52
C LEU A 275 0.64 -12.25 -4.60
N ASP A 276 1.22 -13.40 -4.21
CA ASP A 276 2.67 -13.61 -4.30
C ASP A 276 3.18 -13.74 -5.75
N ASN A 277 2.29 -13.96 -6.71
CA ASN A 277 2.62 -13.98 -8.14
C ASN A 277 2.42 -12.63 -8.85
N THR A 278 2.19 -11.55 -8.10
CA THR A 278 2.04 -10.19 -8.65
C THR A 278 3.33 -9.39 -8.53
N ASN A 279 3.51 -8.45 -9.47
CA ASN A 279 4.52 -7.41 -9.33
C ASN A 279 4.17 -6.46 -8.19
N ASN A 280 5.15 -5.64 -7.76
CA ASN A 280 4.95 -4.64 -6.72
C ASN A 280 4.22 -3.39 -7.26
N ASP A 281 2.99 -3.58 -7.74
CA ASP A 281 2.04 -2.52 -8.10
C ASP A 281 0.87 -2.54 -7.12
N PHE A 282 0.58 -1.40 -6.51
CA PHE A 282 -0.44 -1.31 -5.47
C PHE A 282 -1.84 -1.67 -5.97
N ASN A 283 -2.25 -1.14 -7.12
CA ASN A 283 -3.61 -1.39 -7.65
C ASN A 283 -3.77 -2.84 -8.10
N LEU A 284 -2.72 -3.42 -8.69
CA LEU A 284 -2.70 -4.84 -9.04
C LEU A 284 -2.87 -5.72 -7.80
N ARG A 285 -2.05 -5.49 -6.76
CA ARG A 285 -2.10 -6.28 -5.53
C ARG A 285 -3.42 -6.13 -4.79
N LEU A 286 -3.98 -4.93 -4.77
CA LEU A 286 -5.28 -4.66 -4.15
C LEU A 286 -6.41 -5.33 -4.93
N ALA A 287 -6.38 -5.29 -6.27
CA ALA A 287 -7.32 -6.01 -7.11
C ALA A 287 -7.17 -7.53 -6.96
N THR A 288 -5.93 -8.04 -6.88
CA THR A 288 -5.66 -9.47 -6.65
C THR A 288 -6.16 -9.91 -5.28
N LEU A 289 -6.01 -9.09 -4.24
CA LEU A 289 -6.54 -9.40 -2.91
C LEU A 289 -8.07 -9.52 -2.90
N LEU A 290 -8.75 -8.73 -3.73
CA LEU A 290 -10.21 -8.62 -3.74
C LEU A 290 -10.90 -9.36 -4.89
N HIS A 291 -10.18 -9.98 -5.84
CA HIS A 291 -10.78 -10.52 -7.06
C HIS A 291 -11.86 -11.57 -6.81
N ASP A 292 -11.65 -12.40 -5.80
CA ASP A 292 -12.53 -13.50 -5.41
C ASP A 292 -13.42 -13.20 -4.19
N ILE A 293 -13.47 -11.96 -3.73
CA ILE A 293 -14.22 -11.55 -2.51
C ILE A 293 -15.74 -11.82 -2.62
N GLY A 294 -16.26 -11.92 -3.83
CA GLY A 294 -17.68 -12.23 -4.09
C GLY A 294 -18.02 -13.72 -4.07
N LYS A 295 -17.04 -14.62 -4.00
CA LYS A 295 -17.28 -16.08 -4.07
C LYS A 295 -18.15 -16.60 -2.93
N PRO A 296 -17.95 -16.26 -1.64
CA PRO A 296 -18.77 -16.82 -0.57
C PRO A 296 -20.27 -16.58 -0.76
N SER A 297 -20.66 -15.37 -1.15
CA SER A 297 -22.07 -14.97 -1.31
C SER A 297 -22.75 -15.51 -2.59
N THR A 298 -21.97 -16.04 -3.55
CA THR A 298 -22.48 -16.59 -4.81
C THR A 298 -22.32 -18.11 -4.91
N PHE A 299 -21.89 -18.75 -3.82
CA PHE A 299 -21.63 -20.18 -3.79
C PHE A 299 -22.91 -21.01 -3.96
N THR A 300 -22.89 -21.92 -4.91
CA THR A 300 -23.93 -22.92 -5.13
C THR A 300 -23.32 -24.29 -5.37
N ILE A 301 -24.09 -25.37 -5.09
CA ILE A 301 -23.63 -26.73 -5.27
C ILE A 301 -24.59 -27.42 -6.28
N ASP A 302 -24.03 -28.04 -7.30
CA ASP A 302 -24.79 -28.82 -8.24
C ASP A 302 -25.11 -30.25 -7.75
N ASN A 303 -25.92 -31.01 -8.52
CA ASN A 303 -26.31 -32.37 -8.16
C ASN A 303 -25.14 -33.37 -8.07
N SER A 304 -23.96 -33.01 -8.60
CA SER A 304 -22.72 -33.80 -8.49
C SER A 304 -21.88 -33.45 -7.26
N GLY A 305 -22.32 -32.48 -6.45
CA GLY A 305 -21.59 -31.97 -5.28
C GLY A 305 -20.49 -30.95 -5.63
N ARG A 306 -20.42 -30.49 -6.88
CA ARG A 306 -19.45 -29.50 -7.34
C ARG A 306 -19.90 -28.08 -6.98
N GLY A 307 -18.97 -27.24 -6.53
CA GLY A 307 -19.20 -25.84 -6.26
C GLY A 307 -19.14 -24.96 -7.52
N HIS A 308 -20.02 -23.95 -7.57
CA HIS A 308 -20.10 -22.94 -8.62
C HIS A 308 -20.23 -21.53 -7.98
N PHE A 309 -19.72 -20.51 -8.68
CA PHE A 309 -19.65 -19.13 -8.22
C PHE A 309 -20.12 -18.16 -9.31
N TYR A 310 -21.28 -18.41 -9.90
CA TYR A 310 -21.78 -17.61 -11.02
C TYR A 310 -22.01 -16.14 -10.61
N GLY A 311 -21.40 -15.21 -11.35
CA GLY A 311 -21.53 -13.77 -11.13
C GLY A 311 -20.74 -13.23 -9.93
N HIS A 312 -19.80 -14.00 -9.36
CA HIS A 312 -18.99 -13.54 -8.24
C HIS A 312 -18.15 -12.30 -8.60
N GLU A 313 -17.79 -12.13 -9.85
CA GLU A 313 -17.08 -10.94 -10.35
C GLU A 313 -17.93 -9.67 -10.25
N LEU A 314 -19.26 -9.77 -10.46
CA LEU A 314 -20.18 -8.63 -10.33
C LEU A 314 -20.47 -8.29 -8.87
N VAL A 315 -20.61 -9.32 -8.04
CA VAL A 315 -20.73 -9.13 -6.58
C VAL A 315 -19.42 -8.61 -6.01
N GLY A 316 -18.30 -9.16 -6.43
CA GLY A 316 -16.96 -8.72 -6.06
C GLY A 316 -16.68 -7.26 -6.42
N GLU A 317 -17.11 -6.79 -7.59
CA GLU A 317 -17.05 -5.37 -7.97
C GLU A 317 -17.74 -4.48 -6.94
N LYS A 318 -18.97 -4.83 -6.52
CA LYS A 318 -19.74 -4.04 -5.56
C LYS A 318 -19.07 -4.03 -4.17
N LEU A 319 -18.68 -5.21 -3.68
CA LEU A 319 -17.96 -5.34 -2.41
C LEU A 319 -16.64 -4.58 -2.42
N ALA A 320 -15.86 -4.67 -3.50
CA ALA A 320 -14.62 -3.91 -3.63
C ALA A 320 -14.86 -2.39 -3.55
N ILE A 321 -15.91 -1.87 -4.20
CA ILE A 321 -16.28 -0.45 -4.11
C ILE A 321 -16.62 -0.06 -2.66
N GLU A 322 -17.40 -0.87 -1.97
CA GLU A 322 -17.82 -0.61 -0.58
C GLU A 322 -16.62 -0.64 0.38
N ILE A 323 -15.77 -1.67 0.30
CA ILE A 323 -14.55 -1.83 1.09
C ILE A 323 -13.61 -0.63 0.87
N LEU A 324 -13.36 -0.26 -0.38
CA LEU A 324 -12.42 0.81 -0.70
C LEU A 324 -12.95 2.19 -0.30
N LYS A 325 -14.26 2.43 -0.38
CA LYS A 325 -14.90 3.64 0.17
C LYS A 325 -14.78 3.70 1.68
N LYS A 326 -15.04 2.57 2.39
CA LYS A 326 -14.88 2.47 3.84
C LYS A 326 -13.43 2.77 4.27
N LEU A 327 -12.46 2.30 3.51
CA LEU A 327 -11.04 2.58 3.71
C LEU A 327 -10.60 3.97 3.22
N LYS A 328 -11.53 4.79 2.72
CA LYS A 328 -11.30 6.16 2.23
C LYS A 328 -10.21 6.24 1.15
N PHE A 329 -10.21 5.31 0.21
CA PHE A 329 -9.40 5.43 -0.99
C PHE A 329 -9.98 6.52 -1.92
N ASP A 330 -9.14 7.07 -2.78
CA ASP A 330 -9.55 8.02 -3.81
C ASP A 330 -10.37 7.34 -4.93
N ASN A 331 -11.20 8.13 -5.61
CA ASN A 331 -12.10 7.63 -6.65
C ASN A 331 -11.36 6.94 -7.81
N ASN A 332 -10.14 7.37 -8.14
CA ASN A 332 -9.36 6.76 -9.21
C ASN A 332 -8.95 5.33 -8.82
N THR A 333 -8.44 5.14 -7.61
CA THR A 333 -8.11 3.82 -7.04
C THR A 333 -9.37 2.93 -7.00
N ILE A 334 -10.50 3.45 -6.49
CA ILE A 334 -11.76 2.69 -6.41
C ILE A 334 -12.19 2.22 -7.80
N ASN A 335 -12.27 3.13 -8.77
CA ASN A 335 -12.71 2.81 -10.13
C ASN A 335 -11.77 1.82 -10.83
N ARG A 336 -10.45 1.99 -10.66
CA ARG A 336 -9.47 1.11 -11.27
C ARG A 336 -9.56 -0.31 -10.70
N VAL A 337 -9.54 -0.44 -9.37
CA VAL A 337 -9.57 -1.75 -8.70
C VAL A 337 -10.89 -2.48 -8.95
N SER A 338 -12.03 -1.80 -8.81
CA SER A 338 -13.34 -2.43 -9.05
C SER A 338 -13.51 -2.91 -10.50
N LYS A 339 -13.00 -2.15 -11.46
CA LYS A 339 -12.98 -2.54 -12.88
C LYS A 339 -12.12 -3.80 -13.11
N LEU A 340 -10.96 -3.89 -12.45
CA LEU A 340 -10.09 -5.08 -12.53
C LEU A 340 -10.78 -6.30 -11.92
N VAL A 341 -11.38 -6.16 -10.73
CA VAL A 341 -12.14 -7.24 -10.06
C VAL A 341 -13.30 -7.72 -10.93
N LYS A 342 -14.09 -6.82 -11.52
CA LYS A 342 -15.20 -7.17 -12.42
C LYS A 342 -14.76 -8.00 -13.62
N ASN A 343 -13.61 -7.71 -14.18
CA ASN A 343 -13.21 -8.23 -15.49
C ASN A 343 -12.13 -9.32 -15.42
N HIS A 344 -11.71 -9.75 -14.22
CA HIS A 344 -10.58 -10.68 -14.05
C HIS A 344 -10.78 -12.05 -14.72
N MET A 345 -12.02 -12.47 -14.97
CA MET A 345 -12.33 -13.72 -15.68
C MET A 345 -12.76 -13.53 -17.14
N LYS A 346 -12.88 -12.27 -17.61
CA LYS A 346 -13.47 -11.97 -18.91
C LYS A 346 -12.46 -12.17 -20.05
N ILE A 347 -12.63 -13.23 -20.83
CA ILE A 347 -11.88 -13.48 -22.06
C ILE A 347 -12.86 -13.40 -23.25
N PRO A 348 -12.79 -12.33 -24.07
CA PRO A 348 -13.63 -12.19 -25.27
C PRO A 348 -13.21 -13.18 -26.36
N GLN A 349 -14.09 -13.37 -27.37
CA GLN A 349 -13.73 -14.15 -28.55
C GLN A 349 -12.61 -13.46 -29.33
N ILE A 350 -11.40 -14.04 -29.30
CA ILE A 350 -10.17 -13.44 -29.83
C ILE A 350 -10.19 -13.34 -31.37
N ASP A 351 -10.92 -14.22 -32.04
CA ASP A 351 -11.09 -14.25 -33.50
C ASP A 351 -12.02 -13.15 -34.05
N LYS A 352 -12.66 -12.37 -33.19
CA LYS A 352 -13.58 -11.29 -33.56
C LYS A 352 -13.02 -9.92 -33.17
N PRO A 353 -12.38 -9.16 -34.10
CA PRO A 353 -11.76 -7.87 -33.79
C PRO A 353 -12.69 -6.89 -33.08
N ILE A 354 -13.95 -6.83 -33.50
CA ILE A 354 -14.95 -5.95 -32.86
C ILE A 354 -15.15 -6.24 -31.39
N LYS A 355 -15.11 -7.53 -30.98
CA LYS A 355 -15.24 -7.89 -29.57
C LYS A 355 -14.01 -7.49 -28.75
N ILE A 356 -12.83 -7.55 -29.37
CA ILE A 356 -11.60 -7.10 -28.73
C ILE A 356 -11.58 -5.57 -28.61
N LYS A 357 -12.00 -4.83 -29.64
CA LYS A 357 -12.13 -3.37 -29.57
C LYS A 357 -13.11 -2.94 -28.46
N LYS A 358 -14.28 -3.58 -28.38
CA LYS A 358 -15.25 -3.34 -27.29
C LYS A 358 -14.65 -3.67 -25.91
N TYR A 359 -13.87 -4.74 -25.80
CA TYR A 359 -13.17 -5.12 -24.58
C TYR A 359 -12.12 -4.08 -24.17
N ILE A 360 -11.29 -3.63 -25.11
CA ILE A 360 -10.30 -2.56 -24.88
C ILE A 360 -10.99 -1.26 -24.39
N ASN A 361 -12.08 -0.89 -25.06
CA ASN A 361 -12.86 0.30 -24.70
C ASN A 361 -13.46 0.21 -23.29
N GLU A 362 -14.01 -0.94 -22.91
CA GLU A 362 -14.60 -1.16 -21.59
C GLU A 362 -13.56 -1.13 -20.47
N ILE A 363 -12.42 -1.79 -20.68
CA ILE A 363 -11.33 -1.86 -19.69
C ILE A 363 -10.58 -0.53 -19.60
N GLY A 364 -10.34 0.13 -20.74
CA GLY A 364 -9.42 1.25 -20.89
C GLY A 364 -7.99 0.76 -21.08
N GLU A 365 -7.30 1.34 -22.05
CA GLU A 365 -5.94 0.95 -22.42
C GLU A 365 -4.99 0.96 -21.23
N GLU A 366 -5.12 1.97 -20.36
CA GLU A 366 -4.30 2.18 -19.16
C GLU A 366 -4.44 1.07 -18.10
N ASN A 367 -5.48 0.24 -18.19
CA ASN A 367 -5.75 -0.83 -17.24
C ASN A 367 -5.43 -2.24 -17.77
N LEU A 368 -5.27 -2.39 -19.09
CA LEU A 368 -5.13 -3.70 -19.74
C LEU A 368 -3.94 -4.50 -19.20
N ASP A 369 -2.76 -3.91 -19.12
CA ASP A 369 -1.58 -4.59 -18.60
C ASP A 369 -1.77 -5.06 -17.16
N THR A 370 -2.39 -4.24 -16.31
CA THR A 370 -2.68 -4.60 -14.93
C THR A 370 -3.70 -5.74 -14.86
N LEU A 371 -4.73 -5.72 -15.73
CA LEU A 371 -5.72 -6.78 -15.81
C LEU A 371 -5.10 -8.11 -16.26
N PHE A 372 -4.25 -8.10 -17.29
CA PHE A 372 -3.57 -9.31 -17.74
C PHE A 372 -2.64 -9.88 -16.68
N GLN A 373 -1.94 -9.03 -15.92
CA GLN A 373 -1.12 -9.48 -14.80
C GLN A 373 -1.97 -10.12 -13.69
N LEU A 374 -3.13 -9.55 -13.37
CA LEU A 374 -4.09 -10.14 -12.42
C LEU A 374 -4.56 -11.51 -12.90
N MET A 375 -5.03 -11.62 -14.15
CA MET A 375 -5.50 -12.88 -14.75
C MET A 375 -4.41 -13.98 -14.76
N ILE A 376 -3.16 -13.59 -15.04
CA ILE A 376 -2.01 -14.51 -15.03
C ILE A 376 -1.70 -14.96 -13.60
N ALA A 377 -1.74 -14.05 -12.62
CA ALA A 377 -1.49 -14.36 -11.22
C ALA A 377 -2.56 -15.32 -10.66
N ASP A 378 -3.83 -15.07 -10.95
CA ASP A 378 -4.96 -15.95 -10.63
C ASP A 378 -4.77 -17.34 -11.26
N ARG A 379 -4.46 -17.40 -12.56
CA ARG A 379 -4.23 -18.67 -13.26
C ARG A 379 -3.05 -19.46 -12.68
N LYS A 380 -1.96 -18.79 -12.29
CA LYS A 380 -0.82 -19.42 -11.62
C LYS A 380 -1.16 -19.98 -10.23
N ALA A 381 -2.16 -19.43 -9.56
CA ALA A 381 -2.63 -19.87 -8.26
C ALA A 381 -3.59 -21.06 -8.32
N SER A 382 -4.14 -21.41 -9.51
CA SER A 382 -5.04 -22.54 -9.74
C SER A 382 -4.35 -23.90 -9.57
N SER A 383 -5.10 -25.00 -9.63
CA SER A 383 -4.55 -26.37 -9.63
C SER A 383 -3.55 -26.57 -10.78
N PRO A 384 -2.52 -27.40 -10.62
CA PRO A 384 -1.42 -27.54 -11.58
C PRO A 384 -1.86 -27.77 -13.04
N GLU A 385 -2.93 -28.52 -13.24
CA GLU A 385 -3.47 -28.82 -14.57
C GLU A 385 -4.07 -27.58 -15.27
N TYR A 386 -4.47 -26.56 -14.51
CA TYR A 386 -5.16 -25.36 -14.99
C TYR A 386 -4.30 -24.09 -14.98
N ARG A 387 -2.99 -24.21 -14.72
CA ARG A 387 -2.04 -23.07 -14.66
C ARG A 387 -1.63 -22.50 -16.01
N LYS A 388 -2.16 -23.04 -17.12
CA LYS A 388 -1.87 -22.54 -18.46
C LYS A 388 -2.55 -21.19 -18.68
N TYR A 389 -1.85 -20.23 -19.25
CA TYR A 389 -2.34 -18.88 -19.53
C TYR A 389 -1.98 -18.38 -20.95
N ASP A 390 -1.75 -19.32 -21.90
CA ASP A 390 -1.45 -19.00 -23.30
C ASP A 390 -2.58 -18.23 -23.98
N ASP A 391 -3.84 -18.51 -23.58
CA ASP A 391 -5.04 -17.79 -23.99
C ASP A 391 -5.00 -16.32 -23.59
N ILE A 392 -4.54 -16.01 -22.37
CA ILE A 392 -4.38 -14.65 -21.86
C ILE A 392 -3.27 -13.93 -22.64
N LEU A 393 -2.14 -14.60 -22.86
CA LEU A 393 -1.02 -14.03 -23.64
C LEU A 393 -1.42 -13.78 -25.11
N LYS A 394 -2.26 -14.65 -25.69
CA LYS A 394 -2.80 -14.45 -27.04
C LYS A 394 -3.73 -13.23 -27.05
N LEU A 395 -4.64 -13.11 -26.07
CA LEU A 395 -5.53 -11.96 -25.93
C LEU A 395 -4.73 -10.66 -25.80
N LYS A 396 -3.69 -10.64 -24.94
CA LYS A 396 -2.81 -9.49 -24.78
C LYS A 396 -2.20 -9.06 -26.11
N ARG A 397 -1.59 -9.98 -26.85
CA ARG A 397 -0.99 -9.67 -28.17
C ARG A 397 -2.01 -9.10 -29.15
N THR A 398 -3.21 -9.69 -29.21
CA THR A 398 -4.26 -9.18 -30.10
C THR A 398 -4.73 -7.77 -29.67
N CYS A 399 -4.81 -7.48 -28.37
CA CYS A 399 -5.09 -6.11 -27.89
C CYS A 399 -3.99 -5.14 -28.31
N ASP A 400 -2.72 -5.52 -28.11
CA ASP A 400 -1.55 -4.69 -28.49
C ASP A 400 -1.53 -4.41 -30.01
N GLU A 401 -1.84 -5.40 -30.85
CA GLU A 401 -1.96 -5.25 -32.31
C GLU A 401 -3.06 -4.22 -32.70
N ILE A 402 -4.24 -4.33 -32.09
CA ILE A 402 -5.35 -3.42 -32.34
C ILE A 402 -5.01 -1.98 -31.88
N ILE A 403 -4.42 -1.82 -30.72
CA ILE A 403 -4.00 -0.50 -30.20
C ILE A 403 -2.95 0.12 -31.14
N ASN A 404 -1.96 -0.67 -31.56
CA ASN A 404 -0.92 -0.21 -32.47
C ASN A 404 -1.42 0.13 -33.88
N SER A 405 -2.57 -0.43 -34.30
CA SER A 405 -3.21 -0.07 -35.60
C SER A 405 -3.74 1.36 -35.63
N LYS A 406 -3.86 2.01 -34.44
CA LYS A 406 -4.42 3.36 -34.26
C LYS A 406 -5.84 3.54 -34.80
N GLU A 407 -6.59 2.45 -34.92
CA GLU A 407 -8.00 2.53 -35.22
C GLU A 407 -8.79 3.15 -34.06
N PRO A 408 -9.89 3.85 -34.35
CA PRO A 408 -10.74 4.44 -33.30
C PRO A 408 -11.22 3.41 -32.30
N LEU A 409 -11.03 3.66 -30.98
CA LEU A 409 -11.41 2.77 -29.90
C LEU A 409 -12.37 3.41 -28.90
N THR A 410 -12.33 4.74 -28.78
CA THR A 410 -13.06 5.48 -27.76
C THR A 410 -13.89 6.63 -28.36
N LEU A 411 -14.78 7.22 -27.56
CA LEU A 411 -15.53 8.42 -27.94
C LEU A 411 -14.64 9.62 -28.32
N LYS A 412 -13.39 9.64 -27.90
CA LYS A 412 -12.45 10.71 -28.27
C LYS A 412 -11.89 10.56 -29.67
N ASP A 413 -11.95 9.34 -30.22
CA ASP A 413 -11.34 8.99 -31.51
C ASP A 413 -12.32 9.12 -32.66
N ILE A 414 -13.64 9.31 -32.40
CA ILE A 414 -14.63 9.57 -33.44
C ILE A 414 -14.62 11.02 -33.87
N ASN A 415 -14.75 11.28 -35.19
CA ASN A 415 -14.67 12.59 -35.81
C ASN A 415 -15.95 13.44 -35.66
N ILE A 416 -16.69 13.22 -34.56
CA ILE A 416 -17.85 14.00 -34.16
C ILE A 416 -17.93 14.04 -32.63
N ASN A 417 -18.43 15.15 -32.09
CA ASN A 417 -18.57 15.32 -30.64
C ASN A 417 -19.94 15.88 -30.26
N GLY A 418 -20.23 15.96 -28.95
CA GLY A 418 -21.54 16.45 -28.48
C GLY A 418 -21.86 17.89 -28.91
N LYS A 419 -20.85 18.77 -29.04
CA LYS A 419 -21.07 20.15 -29.51
C LYS A 419 -21.52 20.18 -30.97
N ASP A 420 -20.97 19.30 -31.80
CA ASP A 420 -21.39 19.14 -33.18
C ASP A 420 -22.87 18.74 -33.27
N LEU A 421 -23.29 17.77 -32.46
CA LEU A 421 -24.68 17.26 -32.42
C LEU A 421 -25.67 18.33 -31.97
N ILE A 422 -25.30 19.16 -30.99
CA ILE A 422 -26.09 20.29 -30.49
C ILE A 422 -26.21 21.38 -31.59
N SER A 423 -25.07 21.80 -32.16
CA SER A 423 -25.03 22.86 -33.15
C SER A 423 -25.83 22.56 -34.42
N LEU A 424 -25.86 21.26 -34.79
CA LEU A 424 -26.63 20.73 -35.92
C LEU A 424 -28.09 20.40 -35.58
N ARG A 425 -28.51 20.61 -34.31
CA ARG A 425 -29.85 20.30 -33.79
C ARG A 425 -30.26 18.82 -34.00
N ILE A 426 -29.31 17.89 -33.87
CA ILE A 426 -29.54 16.46 -34.05
C ILE A 426 -29.95 15.79 -32.73
N ALA A 427 -29.35 16.20 -31.63
CA ALA A 427 -29.67 15.68 -30.29
C ALA A 427 -29.37 16.69 -29.17
N GLU A 428 -30.14 16.59 -28.07
CA GLU A 428 -29.99 17.41 -26.88
C GLU A 428 -30.07 16.55 -25.61
N GLY A 429 -29.55 17.03 -24.48
CA GLY A 429 -29.60 16.38 -23.20
C GLY A 429 -28.98 14.98 -23.19
N GLU A 430 -29.69 13.99 -22.63
CA GLU A 430 -29.21 12.60 -22.51
C GLU A 430 -29.08 11.89 -23.86
N ASN A 431 -29.84 12.33 -24.87
CA ASN A 431 -29.81 11.75 -26.21
C ASN A 431 -28.45 11.93 -26.91
N ILE A 432 -27.65 12.94 -26.53
CA ILE A 432 -26.29 13.11 -27.03
C ILE A 432 -25.42 11.90 -26.67
N GLY A 433 -25.51 11.44 -25.42
CA GLY A 433 -24.74 10.30 -24.95
C GLY A 433 -25.14 8.98 -25.65
N ILE A 434 -26.43 8.79 -25.86
CA ILE A 434 -26.97 7.62 -26.58
C ILE A 434 -26.45 7.61 -28.03
N LEU A 435 -26.55 8.75 -28.70
CA LEU A 435 -26.15 8.89 -30.10
C LEU A 435 -24.63 8.71 -30.30
N LEU A 436 -23.81 9.31 -29.41
CA LEU A 436 -22.36 9.14 -29.48
C LEU A 436 -21.93 7.68 -29.26
N LYS A 437 -22.60 6.95 -28.37
CA LYS A 437 -22.37 5.50 -28.18
C LYS A 437 -22.70 4.70 -29.43
N TYR A 438 -23.84 4.97 -30.04
CA TYR A 438 -24.22 4.34 -31.31
C TYR A 438 -23.17 4.58 -32.40
N LEU A 439 -22.75 5.85 -32.57
CA LEU A 439 -21.75 6.21 -33.58
C LEU A 439 -20.40 5.55 -33.32
N LEU A 440 -19.99 5.45 -32.05
CA LEU A 440 -18.79 4.71 -31.68
C LEU A 440 -18.92 3.22 -32.07
N GLU A 441 -20.04 2.57 -31.76
CA GLU A 441 -20.25 1.17 -32.16
C GLU A 441 -20.14 0.97 -33.66
N LEU A 442 -20.71 1.87 -34.43
CA LEU A 442 -20.63 1.85 -35.89
C LEU A 442 -19.17 1.97 -36.37
N VAL A 443 -18.39 2.89 -35.78
CA VAL A 443 -16.99 3.10 -36.13
C VAL A 443 -16.10 1.94 -35.67
N LEU A 444 -16.38 1.32 -34.53
CA LEU A 444 -15.65 0.13 -34.08
C LEU A 444 -15.83 -1.04 -35.06
N GLU A 445 -17.01 -1.16 -35.68
CA GLU A 445 -17.27 -2.18 -36.72
C GLU A 445 -16.67 -1.83 -38.07
N LYS A 446 -16.76 -0.55 -38.47
CA LYS A 446 -16.37 -0.05 -39.77
C LYS A 446 -15.54 1.23 -39.63
N PRO A 447 -14.23 1.14 -39.32
CA PRO A 447 -13.38 2.32 -39.06
C PRO A 447 -13.33 3.32 -40.21
N ASN A 448 -13.53 2.89 -41.44
CA ASN A 448 -13.60 3.76 -42.63
C ASN A 448 -14.79 4.73 -42.64
N LEU A 449 -15.81 4.50 -41.81
CA LEU A 449 -16.94 5.42 -41.65
C LEU A 449 -16.63 6.60 -40.71
N ASN A 450 -15.47 6.66 -40.11
CA ASN A 450 -15.08 7.71 -39.18
C ASN A 450 -14.73 9.04 -39.88
N THR A 451 -15.64 9.54 -40.70
CA THR A 451 -15.55 10.89 -41.26
C THR A 451 -16.70 11.73 -40.72
N LYS A 452 -16.51 13.03 -40.57
CA LYS A 452 -17.51 13.93 -39.98
C LYS A 452 -18.83 13.91 -40.76
N GLU A 453 -18.75 13.90 -42.06
CA GLU A 453 -19.89 13.89 -42.97
C GLU A 453 -20.74 12.64 -42.83
N ILE A 454 -20.12 11.47 -42.83
CA ILE A 454 -20.81 10.19 -42.69
C ILE A 454 -21.42 10.08 -41.26
N LEU A 455 -20.68 10.47 -40.23
CA LEU A 455 -21.19 10.40 -38.87
C LEU A 455 -22.37 11.34 -38.62
N ILE A 456 -22.41 12.50 -39.25
CA ILE A 456 -23.57 13.42 -39.21
C ILE A 456 -24.79 12.79 -39.89
N GLN A 457 -24.59 12.13 -41.04
CA GLN A 457 -25.66 11.45 -41.75
C GLN A 457 -26.25 10.30 -40.93
N GLU A 458 -25.41 9.43 -40.41
CA GLU A 458 -25.80 8.32 -39.54
C GLU A 458 -26.49 8.81 -38.26
N ALA A 459 -25.98 9.86 -37.65
CA ALA A 459 -26.58 10.49 -36.49
C ALA A 459 -28.01 10.97 -36.74
N ARG A 460 -28.26 11.61 -37.90
CA ARG A 460 -29.62 12.06 -38.30
C ARG A 460 -30.57 10.89 -38.54
N ILE A 461 -30.09 9.82 -39.19
CA ILE A 461 -30.89 8.61 -39.43
C ILE A 461 -31.29 7.96 -38.11
N TYR A 462 -30.34 7.80 -37.22
CA TYR A 462 -30.60 7.18 -35.92
C TYR A 462 -31.53 8.04 -35.05
N ALA A 463 -31.31 9.36 -34.99
CA ALA A 463 -32.13 10.26 -34.21
C ALA A 463 -33.59 10.27 -34.68
N LYS A 464 -33.82 10.27 -36.00
CA LYS A 464 -35.18 10.22 -36.59
C LYS A 464 -35.94 8.96 -36.22
N ASN A 465 -35.24 7.81 -36.08
CA ASN A 465 -35.86 6.51 -35.89
C ASN A 465 -35.96 6.05 -34.42
N HIS A 466 -35.19 6.66 -33.52
CA HIS A 466 -35.02 6.13 -32.14
C HIS A 466 -35.06 7.18 -31.01
N LEU A 467 -34.96 8.49 -31.34
CA LEU A 467 -35.02 9.60 -30.39
C LEU A 467 -36.19 10.51 -30.64
#